data_c90e94c20faa564223a66f7942647e85
#
_entry.id   c90e94c20faa564223a66f7942647e85
#
_cell.length_a   1.000
_cell.length_b   1.000
_cell.length_c   1.000
_cell.angle_alpha   90.00
_cell.angle_beta   90.00
_cell.angle_gamma   90.00
#
_symmetry.space_group_name_H-M   'P 1'
#
loop_
_entity.id
_entity.type
_entity.pdbx_description
1 polymer ?
#
loop_
_entity_poly.entity_id
_entity_poly.type
_entity_poly.pdbx_seq_one_letter_code
_entity_poly.pdbx_strand_id
1 'polypeptide(L)'
;AGFVEVGETFENAVRREVFEETGIRIKNIRYFGSQPWAFPNSQMVGFLADYDNGEIQLQETELHDAQWFSSAAHLPELPPTGTIALKLINATLELCKAEQNK
;
A
#
# COMPACT_ATOMS: atom_id res chain seq x y z
N ALA A 1 1.24 -1.01 -6.41
CA ALA A 1 2.65 -0.64 -6.66
C ALA A 1 2.76 0.21 -7.92
N GLY A 2 3.70 1.13 -7.95
CA GLY A 2 3.93 1.99 -9.09
C GLY A 2 5.35 2.51 -9.12
N PHE A 3 5.69 3.24 -10.17
CA PHE A 3 7.03 3.77 -10.37
C PHE A 3 7.10 5.25 -9.98
N VAL A 4 8.24 5.62 -9.40
CA VAL A 4 8.54 7.02 -9.09
C VAL A 4 8.93 7.75 -10.37
N GLU A 5 8.33 8.92 -10.61
CA GLU A 5 8.66 9.74 -11.77
C GLU A 5 9.85 10.66 -11.47
N VAL A 6 10.53 11.11 -12.51
CA VAL A 6 11.67 12.00 -12.39
C VAL A 6 11.28 13.28 -11.64
N GLY A 7 12.06 13.63 -10.62
CA GLY A 7 11.80 14.83 -9.82
C GLY A 7 10.76 14.69 -8.73
N GLU A 8 10.17 13.51 -8.61
CA GLU A 8 9.13 13.23 -7.61
C GLU A 8 9.77 12.61 -6.36
N THR A 9 9.31 13.01 -5.17
CA THR A 9 9.72 12.34 -3.93
C THR A 9 8.99 11.00 -3.80
N PHE A 10 9.53 10.10 -2.98
CA PHE A 10 8.86 8.81 -2.73
C PHE A 10 7.47 9.02 -2.15
N GLU A 11 7.31 9.94 -1.18
CA GLU A 11 6.03 10.21 -0.54
C GLU A 11 5.00 10.75 -1.53
N ASN A 12 5.41 11.64 -2.41
CA ASN A 12 4.52 12.16 -3.45
C ASN A 12 4.16 11.09 -4.47
N ALA A 13 5.09 10.19 -4.80
CA ALA A 13 4.81 9.05 -5.68
C ALA A 13 3.75 8.14 -5.06
N VAL A 14 3.87 7.84 -3.76
CA VAL A 14 2.89 7.00 -3.05
C VAL A 14 1.51 7.66 -3.08
N ARG A 15 1.43 8.96 -2.75
CA ARG A 15 0.16 9.69 -2.78
C ARG A 15 -0.47 9.66 -4.16
N ARG A 16 0.32 9.94 -5.19
CA ARG A 16 -0.15 9.98 -6.57
C ARG A 16 -0.65 8.62 -7.03
N GLU A 17 0.14 7.57 -6.83
CA GLU A 17 -0.21 6.22 -7.27
C GLU A 17 -1.47 5.71 -6.57
N VAL A 18 -1.57 5.90 -5.26
CA VAL A 18 -2.77 5.47 -4.52
C VAL A 18 -3.99 6.23 -5.02
N PHE A 19 -3.88 7.54 -5.20
CA PHE A 19 -4.99 8.35 -5.69
C PHE A 19 -5.40 7.98 -7.11
N GLU A 20 -4.43 7.80 -8.00
CA GLU A 20 -4.71 7.41 -9.39
C GLU A 20 -5.39 6.04 -9.48
N GLU A 21 -4.96 5.09 -8.65
CA GLU A 21 -5.48 3.73 -8.68
C GLU A 21 -6.83 3.58 -7.98
N THR A 22 -7.06 4.31 -6.89
CA THR A 22 -8.21 4.06 -6.01
C THR A 22 -9.09 5.27 -5.74
N GLY A 23 -8.62 6.48 -6.03
CA GLY A 23 -9.36 7.70 -5.67
C GLY A 23 -9.20 8.11 -4.22
N ILE A 24 -8.38 7.41 -3.44
CA ILE A 24 -8.19 7.65 -2.01
C ILE A 24 -7.01 8.56 -1.76
N ARG A 25 -7.17 9.50 -0.82
CA ARG A 25 -6.10 10.33 -0.32
C ARG A 25 -5.60 9.77 1.00
N ILE A 26 -4.27 9.74 1.15
CA ILE A 26 -3.60 9.20 2.34
C ILE A 26 -2.76 10.27 3.02
N LYS A 27 -2.42 10.02 4.28
CA LYS A 27 -1.59 10.91 5.11
C LYS A 27 -0.67 10.08 5.98
N ASN A 28 0.23 10.76 6.68
CA ASN A 28 1.17 10.12 7.63
C ASN A 28 1.92 8.96 6.98
N ILE A 29 2.48 9.22 5.79
CA ILE A 29 3.23 8.22 5.04
C ILE A 29 4.54 7.94 5.75
N ARG A 30 4.80 6.66 6.04
CA ARG A 30 5.96 6.22 6.80
C ARG A 30 6.71 5.14 6.03
N TYR A 31 8.03 5.28 5.93
CA TYR A 31 8.87 4.24 5.34
C TYR A 31 8.81 2.97 6.18
N PHE A 32 8.59 1.84 5.52
CA PHE A 32 8.57 0.53 6.17
C PHE A 32 9.83 -0.26 5.89
N GLY A 33 10.21 -0.40 4.63
CA GLY A 33 11.36 -1.19 4.24
C GLY A 33 11.51 -1.24 2.73
N SER A 34 12.52 -1.97 2.29
CA SER A 34 12.79 -2.12 0.87
C SER A 34 13.16 -3.56 0.55
N GLN A 35 13.02 -3.92 -0.74
CA GLN A 35 13.34 -5.25 -1.24
C GLN A 35 13.81 -5.14 -2.69
N PRO A 36 14.94 -5.76 -3.04
CA PRO A 36 15.33 -5.83 -4.44
C PRO A 36 14.37 -6.72 -5.23
N TRP A 37 14.12 -6.34 -6.46
CA TRP A 37 13.23 -7.08 -7.37
C TRP A 37 13.98 -7.33 -8.68
N ALA A 38 14.29 -8.60 -8.97
CA ALA A 38 15.21 -8.95 -10.06
C ALA A 38 14.65 -8.70 -11.47
N PHE A 39 13.34 -8.60 -11.64
CA PHE A 39 12.72 -8.48 -12.97
C PHE A 39 11.74 -7.29 -12.97
N PRO A 40 12.09 -6.16 -13.68
CA PRO A 40 13.28 -6.01 -14.54
C PRO A 40 14.53 -5.50 -13.83
N ASN A 41 14.82 -5.41 -12.71
CA ASN A 41 15.98 -4.79 -12.05
C ASN A 41 15.53 -3.58 -11.24
N SER A 42 14.63 -3.80 -10.33
CA SER A 42 14.02 -2.72 -9.55
C SER A 42 14.33 -2.87 -8.08
N GLN A 43 14.20 -1.77 -7.37
CA GLN A 43 14.19 -1.75 -5.92
C GLN A 43 12.78 -1.40 -5.48
N MET A 44 12.15 -2.29 -4.71
CA MET A 44 10.84 -2.00 -4.14
C MET A 44 11.00 -1.30 -2.79
N VAL A 45 10.30 -0.19 -2.63
CA VAL A 45 10.30 0.57 -1.38
C VAL A 45 8.87 0.57 -0.85
N GLY A 46 8.69 0.06 0.37
CA GLY A 46 7.39 -0.10 0.99
C GLY A 46 7.09 0.99 2.01
N PHE A 47 5.85 1.44 2.02
CA PHE A 47 5.37 2.48 2.93
C PHE A 47 4.07 2.05 3.59
N LEU A 48 3.87 2.51 4.82
CA LEU A 48 2.59 2.48 5.50
C LEU A 48 2.03 3.89 5.49
N ALA A 49 0.71 4.00 5.48
CA ALA A 49 0.04 5.30 5.49
C ALA A 49 -1.32 5.17 6.15
N ASP A 50 -1.88 6.31 6.56
CA ASP A 50 -3.22 6.38 7.11
C ASP A 50 -4.19 6.91 6.06
N TYR A 51 -5.42 6.44 6.12
CA TYR A 51 -6.50 6.98 5.30
C TYR A 51 -6.81 8.42 5.72
N ASP A 52 -6.93 9.32 4.76
CA ASP A 52 -7.30 10.71 5.00
C ASP A 52 -8.73 10.98 4.53
N ASN A 53 -8.99 10.85 3.24
CA ASN A 53 -10.32 11.03 2.68
C ASN A 53 -10.44 10.38 1.30
N GLY A 54 -11.65 10.40 0.76
CA GLY A 54 -11.95 9.88 -0.58
C GLY A 54 -12.73 8.58 -0.56
N GLU A 55 -13.33 8.26 -1.69
CA GLU A 55 -14.05 7.01 -1.91
C GLU A 55 -13.33 6.20 -2.97
N ILE A 56 -13.42 4.88 -2.87
CA ILE A 56 -12.78 3.98 -3.83
C ILE A 56 -13.37 4.19 -5.22
N GLN A 57 -12.50 4.55 -6.18
CA GLN A 57 -12.83 4.67 -7.59
C GLN A 57 -11.72 3.97 -8.37
N LEU A 58 -12.05 2.86 -9.02
CA LEU A 58 -11.07 2.06 -9.72
C LEU A 58 -10.68 2.66 -11.07
N GLN A 59 -9.37 2.63 -11.36
CA GLN A 59 -8.83 2.84 -12.69
C GLN A 59 -8.84 1.49 -13.40
N GLU A 60 -9.76 1.29 -14.33
CA GLU A 60 -9.97 -0.01 -14.98
C GLU A 60 -8.74 -0.56 -15.72
N THR A 61 -7.80 0.31 -16.08
CA THR A 61 -6.59 -0.09 -16.79
C THR A 61 -5.49 -0.62 -15.86
N GLU A 62 -5.53 -0.31 -14.56
CA GLU A 62 -4.46 -0.64 -13.62
C GLU A 62 -4.88 -1.61 -12.53
N LEU A 63 -6.12 -1.49 -12.05
CA LEU A 63 -6.64 -2.35 -10.99
C LEU A 63 -7.96 -3.00 -11.42
N HIS A 64 -8.11 -4.27 -11.07
CA HIS A 64 -9.36 -5.00 -11.30
C HIS A 64 -10.31 -4.90 -10.11
N ASP A 65 -9.80 -4.68 -8.91
CA ASP A 65 -10.61 -4.65 -7.70
C ASP A 65 -9.89 -3.91 -6.57
N ALA A 66 -10.67 -3.23 -5.74
CA ALA A 66 -10.21 -2.68 -4.47
C ALA A 66 -11.38 -2.67 -3.50
N GLN A 67 -11.13 -3.08 -2.26
CA GLN A 67 -12.17 -3.18 -1.24
C GLN A 67 -11.60 -2.75 0.12
N TRP A 68 -12.52 -2.30 0.98
CA TRP A 68 -12.19 -2.08 2.38
C TRP A 68 -12.31 -3.40 3.14
N PHE A 69 -11.31 -3.70 3.97
CA PHE A 69 -11.32 -4.86 4.86
C PHE A 69 -11.13 -4.39 6.28
N SER A 70 -11.94 -4.94 7.20
CA SER A 70 -11.64 -4.76 8.63
C SER A 70 -10.46 -5.66 9.01
N SER A 71 -9.73 -5.30 10.05
CA SER A 71 -8.59 -6.11 10.51
C SER A 71 -9.00 -7.51 10.97
N ALA A 72 -10.27 -7.70 11.29
CA ALA A 72 -10.82 -9.01 11.69
C ALA A 72 -11.43 -9.79 10.53
N ALA A 73 -11.51 -9.20 9.34
CA ALA A 73 -12.12 -9.84 8.19
C ALA A 73 -11.23 -10.94 7.62
N HIS A 74 -11.84 -11.91 6.94
CA HIS A 74 -11.11 -12.91 6.18
C HIS A 74 -10.58 -12.27 4.89
N LEU A 75 -9.27 -12.13 4.81
CA LEU A 75 -8.62 -11.49 3.67
C LEU A 75 -8.59 -12.44 2.46
N PRO A 76 -8.55 -11.89 1.23
CA PRO A 76 -8.36 -12.70 0.04
C PRO A 76 -6.94 -13.30 0.02
N GLU A 77 -6.60 -13.96 -1.07
CA GLU A 77 -5.28 -14.57 -1.23
C GLU A 77 -4.17 -13.57 -0.93
N LEU A 78 -3.25 -13.96 -0.03
CA LEU A 78 -2.14 -13.12 0.38
C LEU A 78 -0.92 -13.32 -0.52
N PRO A 79 -0.04 -12.30 -0.61
CA PRO A 79 1.23 -12.44 -1.33
C PRO A 79 2.09 -13.56 -0.75
N PRO A 80 3.03 -14.12 -1.54
CA PRO A 80 3.93 -15.16 -1.07
C PRO A 80 4.76 -14.74 0.15
N THR A 81 5.08 -15.72 0.98
CA THR A 81 5.94 -15.53 2.15
C THR A 81 7.29 -14.97 1.73
N GLY A 82 7.79 -13.99 2.50
CA GLY A 82 9.07 -13.34 2.24
C GLY A 82 9.00 -12.09 1.37
N THR A 83 7.82 -11.80 0.78
CA THR A 83 7.67 -10.56 0.01
C THR A 83 7.44 -9.37 0.94
N ILE A 84 7.91 -8.19 0.51
CA ILE A 84 7.66 -6.96 1.26
C ILE A 84 6.15 -6.65 1.32
N ALA A 85 5.39 -7.04 0.30
CA ALA A 85 3.94 -6.85 0.28
C ALA A 85 3.27 -7.58 1.45
N LEU A 86 3.63 -8.85 1.70
CA LEU A 86 3.10 -9.60 2.84
C LEU A 86 3.53 -8.99 4.17
N LYS A 87 4.78 -8.54 4.27
CA LYS A 87 5.29 -7.88 5.48
C LYS A 87 4.51 -6.60 5.79
N LEU A 88 4.16 -5.82 4.77
CA LEU A 88 3.34 -4.61 4.92
C LEU A 88 1.93 -4.94 5.42
N ILE A 89 1.31 -6.00 4.89
CA ILE A 89 -0.01 -6.44 5.32
C ILE A 89 0.02 -6.87 6.78
N ASN A 90 1.00 -7.68 7.17
CA ASN A 90 1.14 -8.13 8.54
C ASN A 90 1.41 -6.98 9.51
N ALA A 91 2.25 -6.02 9.13
CA ALA A 91 2.51 -4.83 9.95
C ALA A 91 1.25 -3.99 10.14
N THR A 92 0.43 -3.85 9.10
CA THR A 92 -0.84 -3.13 9.18
C THR A 92 -1.81 -3.81 10.13
N LEU A 93 -1.92 -5.13 10.07
CA LEU A 93 -2.80 -5.90 10.97
C LEU A 93 -2.36 -5.77 12.43
N GLU A 94 -1.05 -5.76 12.70
CA GLU A 94 -0.53 -5.56 14.06
C GLU A 94 -0.88 -4.16 14.59
N LEU A 95 -0.76 -3.13 13.77
CA LEU A 95 -1.12 -1.76 14.16
C LEU A 95 -2.63 -1.66 14.47
N CYS A 96 -3.46 -2.30 13.69
CA CYS A 96 -4.91 -2.32 13.92
C CYS A 96 -5.25 -3.01 15.23
N LYS A 97 -4.59 -4.12 15.56
CA LYS A 97 -4.77 -4.80 16.85
C LYS A 97 -4.39 -3.91 18.01
N ALA A 98 -3.25 -3.20 17.91
CA ALA A 98 -2.79 -2.29 18.94
C ALA A 98 -3.80 -1.17 19.20
N GLU A 99 -4.41 -0.62 18.15
CA GLU A 99 -5.45 0.40 18.28
C GLU A 99 -6.74 -0.14 18.93
N GLN A 100 -7.12 -1.38 18.60
CA GLN A 100 -8.31 -1.99 19.17
C GLN A 100 -8.15 -2.29 20.67
N ASN A 101 -6.94 -2.45 21.14
CA ASN A 101 -6.64 -2.79 22.54
C ASN A 101 -6.38 -1.56 23.42
N LYS A 102 -6.57 -0.38 22.89
CA LYS A 102 -6.40 0.87 23.66
C LYS A 102 -7.65 1.27 24.44
#